data_014bb4c111a80a07e96b053de386ace3
#
_entry.id   014bb4c111a80a07e96b053de386ace3
#
_cell.length_a   1.000
_cell.length_b   1.000
_cell.length_c   1.000
_cell.angle_alpha   90.00
_cell.angle_beta   90.00
_cell.angle_gamma   90.00
#
_symmetry.space_group_name_H-M   'P 1'
#
loop_
_entity.id
_entity.type
_entity.pdbx_description
1 polymer ?
#
loop_
_entity_poly.entity_id
_entity_poly.type
_entity_poly.pdbx_seq_one_letter_code
_entity_poly.pdbx_strand_id
1 'polypeptide(L)'
;MTETKVPSSPRRRAFFIGALVLVVVALVATLAATWWIPAYRVSAARAAWQPPPDAVLSASMRERPVPGWHANPADSGLPRSPGSRFAVSDVPFGPRPFVGSIGSDAYFLALSGSDDEPQWWLIGIDVRSGQKLFDAVPLHSSASPPKCFLNGPNDVLCLSDGAPAASAWVIDRHSGMTRYQGPTDLRLGYGTLVVEQVGIYAVAHTQDVGAFGIGPQGETTWFVPGNGRLAIESSTPQRNRSQTLTAQLEADPRTYVSTVFSVADGSVIEPEIDDGYTLGGTAFYTGGFAAEVDDPEGRSVEIAFFDEAGRRVGGHAESGVLSDGDVDLPVVSSEPDDEKIVFSANGDKLFETRYGALALVDTTLMVNMTDSQSFPEWQQYNMRDGTAGPVCDFPMDDYLGHHESTLVFQFSQVSGDVFLVARDLNSCERLWSIPKEAKSLERVWLIDGTLVQLKDRGAELISLVAPK
;
A
#
# COMPACT_ATOMS: atom_id res chain seq x y z
N MET A 1 -41.13 81.32 4.05
CA MET A 1 -40.24 80.18 3.88
C MET A 1 -40.93 79.22 2.94
N THR A 2 -40.54 79.25 1.68
CA THR A 2 -41.11 78.40 0.60
C THR A 2 -40.16 77.23 0.34
N GLU A 3 -40.61 76.05 0.72
CA GLU A 3 -39.88 74.77 0.45
C GLU A 3 -40.00 74.41 -1.04
N THR A 4 -38.92 74.49 -1.73
CA THR A 4 -38.78 74.05 -3.13
C THR A 4 -38.64 72.55 -3.18
N LYS A 5 -39.70 71.83 -3.49
CA LYS A 5 -39.71 70.39 -3.79
C LYS A 5 -39.03 70.17 -5.14
N VAL A 6 -37.82 69.59 -5.11
CA VAL A 6 -37.08 69.18 -6.33
C VAL A 6 -37.74 67.91 -6.90
N PRO A 7 -38.23 67.89 -8.14
CA PRO A 7 -38.82 66.67 -8.74
C PRO A 7 -37.72 65.64 -9.09
N SER A 8 -37.80 64.54 -8.46
CA SER A 8 -36.89 63.34 -8.78
C SER A 8 -37.30 62.80 -10.14
N SER A 9 -36.43 62.94 -11.16
CA SER A 9 -36.75 62.50 -12.52
C SER A 9 -36.86 60.96 -12.56
N PRO A 10 -37.81 60.33 -13.25
CA PRO A 10 -38.05 58.92 -13.33
C PRO A 10 -36.85 58.17 -13.96
N ARG A 11 -36.04 58.83 -14.79
CA ARG A 11 -34.82 58.27 -15.38
C ARG A 11 -33.71 57.92 -14.35
N ARG A 12 -33.58 58.71 -13.27
CA ARG A 12 -32.62 58.40 -12.19
C ARG A 12 -33.02 57.17 -11.39
N ARG A 13 -34.33 56.97 -11.13
CA ARG A 13 -34.81 55.76 -10.43
C ARG A 13 -34.61 54.50 -11.27
N ALA A 14 -34.83 54.52 -12.57
CA ALA A 14 -34.61 53.43 -13.47
C ALA A 14 -33.08 53.05 -13.54
N PHE A 15 -32.19 54.04 -13.52
CA PHE A 15 -30.75 53.83 -13.52
C PHE A 15 -30.28 53.19 -12.19
N PHE A 16 -30.80 53.64 -11.05
CA PHE A 16 -30.48 53.03 -9.75
C PHE A 16 -31.01 51.60 -9.60
N ILE A 17 -32.17 51.30 -10.13
CA ILE A 17 -32.75 49.95 -10.12
C ILE A 17 -31.91 49.04 -11.03
N GLY A 18 -31.54 49.49 -12.22
CA GLY A 18 -30.66 48.73 -13.12
C GLY A 18 -29.26 48.44 -12.54
N ALA A 19 -28.66 49.46 -11.86
CA ALA A 19 -27.37 49.28 -11.18
C ALA A 19 -27.47 48.27 -10.01
N LEU A 20 -28.55 48.33 -9.22
CA LEU A 20 -28.79 47.42 -8.11
C LEU A 20 -28.97 45.97 -8.60
N VAL A 21 -29.71 45.78 -9.68
CA VAL A 21 -29.91 44.45 -10.30
C VAL A 21 -28.57 43.87 -10.79
N LEU A 22 -27.71 44.67 -11.43
CA LEU A 22 -26.38 44.24 -11.87
C LEU A 22 -25.50 43.86 -10.69
N VAL A 23 -25.50 44.61 -9.60
CA VAL A 23 -24.75 44.31 -8.38
C VAL A 23 -25.24 43.00 -7.74
N VAL A 24 -26.53 42.77 -7.66
CA VAL A 24 -27.12 41.54 -7.12
C VAL A 24 -26.77 40.35 -8.01
N VAL A 25 -26.87 40.49 -9.33
CA VAL A 25 -26.47 39.42 -10.27
C VAL A 25 -24.97 39.10 -10.16
N ALA A 26 -24.13 40.13 -10.06
CA ALA A 26 -22.68 39.94 -9.86
C ALA A 26 -22.37 39.23 -8.53
N LEU A 27 -23.04 39.62 -7.43
CA LEU A 27 -22.91 38.97 -6.12
C LEU A 27 -23.35 37.49 -6.14
N VAL A 28 -24.49 37.21 -6.77
CA VAL A 28 -24.98 35.82 -6.92
C VAL A 28 -24.06 35.02 -7.81
N ALA A 29 -23.55 35.58 -8.90
CA ALA A 29 -22.58 34.93 -9.76
C ALA A 29 -21.26 34.65 -9.03
N THR A 30 -20.79 35.59 -8.19
CA THR A 30 -19.58 35.42 -7.39
C THR A 30 -19.77 34.32 -6.31
N LEU A 31 -20.90 34.34 -5.61
CA LEU A 31 -21.24 33.29 -4.64
C LEU A 31 -21.39 31.93 -5.30
N ALA A 32 -22.00 31.85 -6.48
CA ALA A 32 -22.10 30.62 -7.24
C ALA A 32 -20.70 30.13 -7.68
N ALA A 33 -19.84 31.01 -8.16
CA ALA A 33 -18.49 30.65 -8.59
C ALA A 33 -17.58 30.19 -7.42
N THR A 34 -17.72 30.83 -6.26
CA THR A 34 -16.82 30.52 -5.11
C THR A 34 -17.32 29.38 -4.24
N TRP A 35 -18.61 29.08 -4.21
CA TRP A 35 -19.16 28.05 -3.33
C TRP A 35 -19.81 26.87 -4.05
N TRP A 36 -20.60 27.12 -5.08
CA TRP A 36 -21.37 26.09 -5.76
C TRP A 36 -20.52 25.26 -6.74
N ILE A 37 -19.63 25.92 -7.50
CA ILE A 37 -18.83 25.22 -8.50
C ILE A 37 -17.82 24.27 -7.84
N PRO A 38 -17.06 24.69 -6.80
CA PRO A 38 -16.17 23.76 -6.10
C PRO A 38 -16.93 22.60 -5.43
N ALA A 39 -18.03 22.89 -4.72
CA ALA A 39 -18.84 21.85 -4.08
C ALA A 39 -19.42 20.86 -5.09
N TYR A 40 -19.86 21.33 -6.25
CA TYR A 40 -20.36 20.48 -7.33
C TYR A 40 -19.24 19.62 -7.93
N ARG A 41 -18.02 20.15 -8.13
CA ARG A 41 -16.86 19.41 -8.62
C ARG A 41 -16.48 18.28 -7.66
N VAL A 42 -16.37 18.55 -6.37
CA VAL A 42 -16.10 17.54 -5.34
C VAL A 42 -17.18 16.46 -5.34
N SER A 43 -18.44 16.82 -5.40
CA SER A 43 -19.54 15.85 -5.44
C SER A 43 -19.51 15.00 -6.72
N ALA A 44 -19.21 15.60 -7.87
CA ALA A 44 -19.07 14.87 -9.14
C ALA A 44 -17.84 13.93 -9.12
N ALA A 45 -16.72 14.39 -8.59
CA ALA A 45 -15.51 13.57 -8.43
C ALA A 45 -15.77 12.36 -7.53
N ARG A 46 -16.42 12.56 -6.38
CA ARG A 46 -16.83 11.47 -5.47
C ARG A 46 -17.77 10.46 -6.14
N ALA A 47 -18.73 10.94 -6.93
CA ALA A 47 -19.67 10.06 -7.62
C ALA A 47 -19.00 9.23 -8.73
N ALA A 48 -17.97 9.76 -9.35
CA ALA A 48 -17.20 9.08 -10.39
C ALA A 48 -16.11 8.14 -9.83
N TRP A 49 -15.64 8.41 -8.62
CA TRP A 49 -14.56 7.65 -7.99
C TRP A 49 -14.97 6.21 -7.67
N GLN A 50 -14.03 5.29 -7.90
CA GLN A 50 -14.16 3.88 -7.56
C GLN A 50 -13.07 3.52 -6.54
N PRO A 51 -13.41 2.80 -5.45
CA PRO A 51 -12.42 2.35 -4.49
C PRO A 51 -11.47 1.34 -5.16
N PRO A 52 -10.19 1.35 -4.79
CA PRO A 52 -9.28 0.28 -5.19
C PRO A 52 -9.79 -1.06 -4.65
N PRO A 53 -9.65 -2.16 -5.40
CA PRO A 53 -10.07 -3.49 -4.95
C PRO A 53 -9.07 -4.08 -3.94
N ASP A 54 -8.79 -3.34 -2.87
CA ASP A 54 -7.81 -3.75 -1.85
C ASP A 54 -8.50 -4.41 -0.65
N ALA A 55 -7.84 -5.42 -0.10
CA ALA A 55 -8.22 -6.10 1.14
C ALA A 55 -9.65 -6.69 1.16
N VAL A 56 -10.21 -7.04 -0.01
CA VAL A 56 -11.54 -7.64 -0.13
C VAL A 56 -11.49 -9.14 0.13
N LEU A 57 -12.30 -9.60 1.07
CA LEU A 57 -12.48 -11.03 1.36
C LEU A 57 -13.45 -11.67 0.35
N SER A 58 -13.11 -12.85 -0.15
CA SER A 58 -13.93 -13.60 -1.13
C SER A 58 -15.21 -14.18 -0.55
N ALA A 59 -15.32 -14.28 0.78
CA ALA A 59 -16.46 -14.83 1.49
C ALA A 59 -16.84 -13.97 2.69
N SER A 60 -18.12 -13.99 3.04
CA SER A 60 -18.62 -13.30 4.23
C SER A 60 -17.96 -13.87 5.50
N MET A 61 -17.42 -12.96 6.32
CA MET A 61 -16.86 -13.25 7.64
C MET A 61 -17.75 -12.70 8.77
N ARG A 62 -19.06 -12.56 8.50
CA ARG A 62 -20.01 -12.09 9.51
C ARG A 62 -20.19 -13.09 10.65
N GLU A 63 -20.10 -14.38 10.33
CA GLU A 63 -20.04 -15.46 11.32
C GLU A 63 -18.58 -15.89 11.54
N ARG A 64 -18.30 -16.46 12.72
CA ARG A 64 -16.96 -16.96 13.04
C ARG A 64 -16.50 -17.98 12.01
N PRO A 65 -15.36 -17.77 11.32
CA PRO A 65 -14.89 -18.66 10.28
C PRO A 65 -14.51 -20.04 10.84
N VAL A 66 -14.56 -21.02 9.96
CA VAL A 66 -14.16 -22.40 10.22
C VAL A 66 -12.96 -22.76 9.32
N PRO A 67 -12.14 -23.75 9.72
CA PRO A 67 -11.10 -24.28 8.85
C PRO A 67 -11.68 -24.83 7.53
N GLY A 68 -11.06 -24.43 6.42
CA GLY A 68 -11.34 -24.96 5.10
C GLY A 68 -10.34 -26.05 4.70
N TRP A 69 -9.47 -25.76 3.70
CA TRP A 69 -8.38 -26.68 3.36
C TRP A 69 -7.24 -26.63 4.39
N HIS A 70 -6.46 -27.72 4.42
CA HIS A 70 -5.25 -27.87 5.22
C HIS A 70 -4.08 -28.23 4.30
N ALA A 71 -2.91 -27.64 4.55
CA ALA A 71 -1.68 -27.94 3.85
C ALA A 71 -0.53 -28.12 4.84
N ASN A 72 0.07 -29.32 4.84
CA ASN A 72 1.25 -29.64 5.64
C ASN A 72 2.50 -29.55 4.76
N PRO A 73 3.68 -29.22 5.31
CA PRO A 73 4.92 -29.20 4.55
C PRO A 73 5.23 -30.55 3.87
N ALA A 74 4.90 -31.67 4.52
CA ALA A 74 5.09 -33.00 3.95
C ALA A 74 4.25 -33.27 2.69
N ASP A 75 3.07 -32.68 2.58
CA ASP A 75 2.20 -32.79 1.41
C ASP A 75 2.76 -32.00 0.21
N SER A 76 3.60 -31.00 0.50
CA SER A 76 4.34 -30.23 -0.49
C SER A 76 5.68 -30.87 -0.91
N GLY A 77 6.02 -32.05 -0.38
CA GLY A 77 7.22 -32.79 -0.77
C GLY A 77 8.41 -32.65 0.20
N LEU A 78 8.26 -32.00 1.35
CA LEU A 78 9.29 -32.01 2.38
C LEU A 78 9.45 -33.43 2.98
N PRO A 79 10.66 -33.76 3.48
CA PRO A 79 10.87 -35.01 4.22
C PRO A 79 9.90 -35.11 5.40
N ARG A 80 9.31 -36.30 5.61
CA ARG A 80 8.46 -36.58 6.78
C ARG A 80 9.31 -36.75 8.02
N SER A 81 9.80 -35.66 8.58
CA SER A 81 10.59 -35.62 9.81
C SER A 81 9.90 -34.75 10.86
N PRO A 82 10.13 -34.97 12.16
CA PRO A 82 9.55 -34.16 13.23
C PRO A 82 9.90 -32.67 13.16
N GLY A 83 10.98 -32.30 12.43
CA GLY A 83 11.41 -30.92 12.24
C GLY A 83 10.83 -30.23 11.00
N SER A 84 10.03 -30.93 10.18
CA SER A 84 9.44 -30.34 8.96
C SER A 84 8.29 -29.41 9.32
N ARG A 85 8.45 -28.11 9.05
CA ARG A 85 7.48 -27.07 9.36
C ARG A 85 7.64 -25.85 8.45
N PHE A 86 6.61 -25.05 8.30
CA PHE A 86 6.75 -23.68 7.76
C PHE A 86 7.65 -22.86 8.69
N ALA A 87 8.41 -21.94 8.12
CA ALA A 87 9.27 -21.07 8.91
C ALA A 87 8.45 -20.25 9.90
N VAL A 88 8.92 -20.14 11.12
CA VAL A 88 8.30 -19.32 12.18
C VAL A 88 9.43 -18.61 12.92
N SER A 89 9.18 -17.39 13.35
CA SER A 89 10.13 -16.66 14.18
C SER A 89 9.47 -16.18 15.45
N ASP A 90 10.13 -16.48 16.56
CA ASP A 90 9.77 -15.97 17.89
C ASP A 90 10.28 -14.54 18.13
N VAL A 91 11.11 -14.02 17.19
CA VAL A 91 11.70 -12.69 17.29
C VAL A 91 11.12 -11.75 16.21
N PRO A 92 10.99 -10.45 16.50
CA PRO A 92 10.36 -9.48 15.59
C PRO A 92 11.01 -9.43 14.19
N PHE A 93 12.31 -9.65 14.11
CA PHE A 93 13.10 -9.59 12.87
C PHE A 93 13.50 -10.97 12.31
N GLY A 94 12.92 -12.04 12.84
CA GLY A 94 13.23 -13.39 12.35
C GLY A 94 12.57 -13.70 11.00
N PRO A 95 12.84 -14.90 10.45
CA PRO A 95 12.35 -15.30 9.14
C PRO A 95 10.82 -15.24 9.10
N ARG A 96 10.31 -14.57 8.09
CA ARG A 96 8.88 -14.55 7.82
C ARG A 96 8.54 -15.73 6.90
N PRO A 97 7.56 -16.57 7.25
CA PRO A 97 7.21 -17.71 6.41
C PRO A 97 6.68 -17.28 5.05
N PHE A 98 5.85 -16.23 5.00
CA PHE A 98 5.23 -15.74 3.78
C PHE A 98 6.22 -14.86 3.00
N VAL A 99 6.48 -15.25 1.75
CA VAL A 99 7.36 -14.55 0.81
C VAL A 99 6.55 -13.50 0.03
N GLY A 100 5.41 -13.90 -0.51
CA GLY A 100 4.54 -13.05 -1.32
C GLY A 100 3.55 -13.90 -2.11
N SER A 101 2.68 -13.22 -2.87
CA SER A 101 1.68 -13.88 -3.73
C SER A 101 1.45 -13.11 -5.02
N ILE A 102 1.06 -13.82 -6.06
CA ILE A 102 0.55 -13.25 -7.32
C ILE A 102 -0.77 -13.95 -7.65
N GLY A 103 -1.88 -13.22 -7.52
CA GLY A 103 -3.21 -13.83 -7.53
C GLY A 103 -3.34 -14.88 -6.41
N SER A 104 -3.83 -16.08 -6.73
CA SER A 104 -3.98 -17.18 -5.77
C SER A 104 -2.69 -17.94 -5.47
N ASP A 105 -1.62 -17.71 -6.23
CA ASP A 105 -0.33 -18.41 -6.05
C ASP A 105 0.46 -17.74 -4.92
N ALA A 106 0.66 -18.44 -3.83
CA ALA A 106 1.37 -17.95 -2.64
C ALA A 106 2.63 -18.77 -2.35
N TYR A 107 3.68 -18.07 -1.90
CA TYR A 107 4.98 -18.67 -1.66
C TYR A 107 5.36 -18.56 -0.20
N PHE A 108 5.87 -19.67 0.34
CA PHE A 108 6.21 -19.77 1.75
C PHE A 108 7.60 -20.41 1.92
N LEU A 109 8.30 -19.96 2.96
CA LEU A 109 9.50 -20.64 3.44
C LEU A 109 9.12 -21.73 4.43
N ALA A 110 9.78 -22.88 4.28
CA ALA A 110 9.69 -24.00 5.20
C ALA A 110 11.09 -24.52 5.54
N LEU A 111 11.17 -25.36 6.56
CA LEU A 111 12.40 -25.98 6.98
C LEU A 111 12.16 -27.45 7.38
N SER A 112 13.22 -28.24 7.28
CA SER A 112 13.26 -29.62 7.77
C SER A 112 14.62 -29.88 8.41
N GLY A 113 14.77 -30.99 9.13
CA GLY A 113 16.02 -31.33 9.83
C GLY A 113 16.01 -30.89 11.29
N SER A 114 17.22 -30.81 11.87
CA SER A 114 17.39 -30.32 13.26
C SER A 114 17.46 -28.80 13.32
N ASP A 115 17.26 -28.24 14.52
CA ASP A 115 17.36 -26.79 14.71
C ASP A 115 18.81 -26.27 14.54
N ASP A 116 19.83 -27.15 14.71
CA ASP A 116 21.24 -26.79 14.51
C ASP A 116 21.64 -26.78 13.03
N GLU A 117 21.02 -27.64 12.22
CA GLU A 117 21.28 -27.76 10.77
C GLU A 117 19.95 -27.83 9.97
N PRO A 118 19.18 -26.76 9.90
CA PRO A 118 17.94 -26.76 9.15
C PRO A 118 18.21 -26.75 7.64
N GLN A 119 17.49 -27.59 6.91
CA GLN A 119 17.37 -27.48 5.45
C GLN A 119 16.19 -26.58 5.12
N TRP A 120 16.46 -25.53 4.38
CA TRP A 120 15.43 -24.57 3.94
C TRP A 120 14.80 -24.97 2.61
N TRP A 121 13.52 -24.62 2.46
CA TRP A 121 12.71 -24.98 1.30
C TRP A 121 11.80 -23.81 0.91
N LEU A 122 11.58 -23.66 -0.41
CA LEU A 122 10.52 -22.82 -0.94
C LEU A 122 9.32 -23.71 -1.29
N ILE A 123 8.12 -23.32 -0.83
CA ILE A 123 6.84 -23.98 -1.11
C ILE A 123 5.95 -23.02 -1.86
N GLY A 124 5.30 -23.46 -2.94
CA GLY A 124 4.22 -22.75 -3.63
C GLY A 124 2.88 -23.45 -3.37
N ILE A 125 1.84 -22.67 -3.03
CA ILE A 125 0.48 -23.12 -2.73
C ILE A 125 -0.53 -22.24 -3.46
N ASP A 126 -1.50 -22.87 -4.15
CA ASP A 126 -2.73 -22.20 -4.58
C ASP A 126 -3.65 -22.05 -3.38
N VAL A 127 -3.87 -20.81 -2.92
CA VAL A 127 -4.65 -20.54 -1.70
C VAL A 127 -6.15 -20.76 -1.86
N ARG A 128 -6.67 -20.91 -3.07
CA ARG A 128 -8.10 -21.25 -3.29
C ARG A 128 -8.39 -22.70 -3.00
N SER A 129 -7.42 -23.58 -3.29
CA SER A 129 -7.57 -25.03 -3.17
C SER A 129 -6.73 -25.66 -2.05
N GLY A 130 -5.68 -25.00 -1.59
CA GLY A 130 -4.68 -25.55 -0.67
C GLY A 130 -3.71 -26.51 -1.34
N GLN A 131 -3.77 -26.66 -2.67
CA GLN A 131 -2.90 -27.58 -3.41
C GLN A 131 -1.53 -26.96 -3.65
N LYS A 132 -0.49 -27.79 -3.63
CA LYS A 132 0.85 -27.36 -4.02
C LYS A 132 0.87 -26.95 -5.49
N LEU A 133 1.60 -25.89 -5.83
CA LEU A 133 1.89 -25.49 -7.21
C LEU A 133 2.95 -26.39 -7.85
N PHE A 134 3.93 -26.77 -7.05
CA PHE A 134 5.06 -27.63 -7.43
C PHE A 134 5.61 -28.36 -6.19
N ASP A 135 6.49 -29.32 -6.38
CA ASP A 135 7.20 -29.99 -5.28
C ASP A 135 8.17 -28.99 -4.61
N ALA A 136 8.25 -29.02 -3.28
CA ALA A 136 9.10 -28.12 -2.52
C ALA A 136 10.52 -28.05 -3.05
N VAL A 137 11.04 -26.85 -3.23
CA VAL A 137 12.37 -26.59 -3.81
C VAL A 137 13.38 -26.44 -2.69
N PRO A 138 14.43 -27.31 -2.62
CA PRO A 138 15.48 -27.16 -1.63
C PRO A 138 16.34 -25.94 -1.92
N LEU A 139 16.59 -25.12 -0.90
CA LEU A 139 17.47 -23.96 -0.99
C LEU A 139 18.87 -24.33 -0.49
N HIS A 140 19.09 -24.37 0.81
CA HIS A 140 20.36 -24.75 1.40
C HIS A 140 20.20 -25.24 2.84
N SER A 141 21.24 -25.83 3.40
CA SER A 141 21.33 -26.20 4.81
C SER A 141 22.21 -25.18 5.53
N SER A 142 21.62 -24.38 6.39
CA SER A 142 22.29 -23.32 7.18
C SER A 142 21.40 -22.86 8.32
N ALA A 143 22.01 -22.50 9.44
CA ALA A 143 21.31 -21.88 10.57
C ALA A 143 20.70 -20.51 10.21
N SER A 144 21.29 -19.79 9.23
CA SER A 144 20.75 -18.51 8.75
C SER A 144 19.64 -18.73 7.73
N PRO A 145 18.42 -18.24 7.98
CA PRO A 145 17.32 -18.36 7.03
C PRO A 145 17.60 -17.55 5.76
N PRO A 146 17.24 -18.08 4.58
CA PRO A 146 17.23 -17.29 3.36
C PRO A 146 16.11 -16.24 3.43
N LYS A 147 16.27 -15.15 2.71
CA LYS A 147 15.20 -14.19 2.44
C LYS A 147 14.80 -14.32 0.97
N CYS A 148 13.52 -14.50 0.73
CA CYS A 148 13.00 -14.62 -0.63
C CYS A 148 12.13 -13.42 -0.99
N PHE A 149 12.09 -13.14 -2.29
CA PHE A 149 11.39 -12.04 -2.93
C PHE A 149 10.67 -12.54 -4.17
N LEU A 150 9.54 -11.96 -4.49
CA LEU A 150 9.01 -12.08 -5.85
C LEU A 150 9.94 -11.32 -6.80
N ASN A 151 10.20 -11.86 -7.98
CA ASN A 151 11.04 -11.21 -8.98
C ASN A 151 10.35 -11.17 -10.34
N GLY A 152 9.34 -10.31 -10.39
CA GLY A 152 8.46 -10.16 -11.54
C GLY A 152 7.43 -11.29 -11.66
N PRO A 153 6.73 -11.37 -12.79
CA PRO A 153 5.62 -12.28 -12.98
C PRO A 153 6.03 -13.76 -13.10
N ASN A 154 7.33 -14.06 -13.20
CA ASN A 154 7.79 -15.40 -13.54
C ASN A 154 8.66 -16.08 -12.48
N ASP A 155 9.30 -15.31 -11.60
CA ASP A 155 10.36 -15.85 -10.76
C ASP A 155 10.20 -15.49 -9.27
N VAL A 156 10.77 -16.35 -8.43
CA VAL A 156 11.05 -16.06 -7.01
C VAL A 156 12.57 -16.06 -6.87
N LEU A 157 13.12 -14.98 -6.32
CA LEU A 157 14.52 -14.83 -5.94
C LEU A 157 14.68 -15.15 -4.46
N CYS A 158 15.53 -16.09 -4.10
CA CYS A 158 15.94 -16.35 -2.73
C CYS A 158 17.42 -16.05 -2.55
N LEU A 159 17.79 -15.38 -1.46
CA LEU A 159 19.16 -14.99 -1.13
C LEU A 159 19.56 -15.53 0.23
N SER A 160 20.82 -15.88 0.37
CA SER A 160 21.43 -16.20 1.66
C SER A 160 22.78 -15.50 1.75
N ASP A 161 23.01 -14.76 2.83
CA ASP A 161 24.28 -14.09 3.14
C ASP A 161 25.29 -15.04 3.83
N GLY A 162 25.18 -16.35 3.60
CA GLY A 162 26.05 -17.35 4.20
C GLY A 162 27.54 -17.18 3.86
N ALA A 163 28.42 -17.47 4.82
CA ALA A 163 29.87 -17.59 4.55
C ALA A 163 30.18 -18.85 3.77
N PRO A 164 31.14 -18.90 2.83
CA PRO A 164 32.10 -17.84 2.52
C PRO A 164 31.63 -16.81 1.49
N ALA A 165 30.49 -17.01 0.84
CA ALA A 165 29.91 -16.08 -0.15
C ALA A 165 28.40 -16.14 -0.12
N ALA A 166 27.75 -15.01 -0.44
CA ALA A 166 26.30 -14.98 -0.63
C ALA A 166 25.91 -15.86 -1.81
N SER A 167 24.74 -16.48 -1.71
CA SER A 167 24.20 -17.38 -2.73
C SER A 167 22.78 -16.94 -3.10
N ALA A 168 22.46 -17.09 -4.39
CA ALA A 168 21.13 -16.83 -4.93
C ALA A 168 20.53 -18.10 -5.54
N TRP A 169 19.20 -18.19 -5.44
CA TRP A 169 18.34 -19.13 -6.17
C TRP A 169 17.32 -18.31 -6.93
N VAL A 170 17.23 -18.51 -8.24
CA VAL A 170 16.14 -17.99 -9.06
C VAL A 170 15.29 -19.18 -9.47
N ILE A 171 14.04 -19.16 -9.08
CA ILE A 171 13.10 -20.27 -9.17
C ILE A 171 11.91 -19.84 -9.99
N ASP A 172 11.60 -20.60 -11.05
CA ASP A 172 10.37 -20.41 -11.82
C ASP A 172 9.15 -20.65 -10.93
N ARG A 173 8.34 -19.61 -10.74
CA ARG A 173 7.25 -19.64 -9.76
C ARG A 173 6.10 -20.59 -10.11
N HIS A 174 5.95 -20.99 -11.38
CA HIS A 174 4.89 -21.88 -11.82
C HIS A 174 5.25 -23.35 -11.72
N SER A 175 6.51 -23.67 -12.03
CA SER A 175 6.98 -25.06 -12.09
C SER A 175 7.88 -25.48 -10.92
N GLY A 176 8.38 -24.53 -10.12
CA GLY A 176 9.39 -24.78 -9.09
C GLY A 176 10.77 -25.10 -9.67
N MET A 177 10.97 -24.98 -10.98
CA MET A 177 12.26 -25.25 -11.59
C MET A 177 13.29 -24.20 -11.18
N THR A 178 14.41 -24.64 -10.61
CA THR A 178 15.54 -23.75 -10.32
C THR A 178 16.24 -23.37 -11.62
N ARG A 179 16.12 -22.09 -12.03
CA ARG A 179 16.78 -21.54 -13.23
C ARG A 179 18.24 -21.21 -12.96
N TYR A 180 18.53 -20.78 -11.74
CA TYR A 180 19.86 -20.45 -11.27
C TYR A 180 20.05 -20.84 -9.82
N GLN A 181 21.23 -21.33 -9.51
CA GLN A 181 21.73 -21.53 -8.15
C GLN A 181 23.24 -21.30 -8.14
N GLY A 182 23.70 -20.33 -7.38
CA GLY A 182 25.13 -20.02 -7.36
C GLY A 182 25.49 -18.80 -6.54
N PRO A 183 26.76 -18.38 -6.58
CA PRO A 183 27.25 -17.20 -5.89
C PRO A 183 26.62 -15.93 -6.48
N THR A 184 26.48 -14.89 -5.65
CA THR A 184 25.92 -13.60 -6.06
C THR A 184 26.58 -12.44 -5.32
N ASP A 185 26.56 -11.26 -5.95
CA ASP A 185 26.95 -10.00 -5.31
C ASP A 185 25.79 -9.31 -4.59
N LEU A 186 24.56 -9.83 -4.75
CA LEU A 186 23.37 -9.34 -4.05
C LEU A 186 23.47 -9.58 -2.55
N ARG A 187 22.93 -8.66 -1.74
CA ARG A 187 23.03 -8.69 -0.26
C ARG A 187 21.66 -8.46 0.38
N LEU A 188 21.56 -8.95 1.62
CA LEU A 188 20.43 -8.71 2.52
C LEU A 188 20.86 -7.69 3.59
N GLY A 189 20.29 -6.49 3.57
CA GLY A 189 20.53 -5.47 4.60
C GLY A 189 21.68 -4.51 4.26
N TYR A 190 22.88 -4.70 4.81
CA TYR A 190 24.00 -3.78 4.60
C TYR A 190 24.96 -4.28 3.53
N GLY A 191 25.45 -3.37 2.69
CA GLY A 191 26.45 -3.67 1.64
C GLY A 191 26.23 -2.91 0.36
N THR A 192 26.85 -3.43 -0.70
CA THR A 192 26.73 -2.92 -2.06
C THR A 192 25.62 -3.59 -2.78
N LEU A 193 24.66 -3.49 -3.26
CA LEU A 193 23.59 -4.24 -3.94
C LEU A 193 22.62 -4.88 -2.93
N VAL A 194 22.03 -4.05 -2.09
CA VAL A 194 20.95 -4.45 -1.17
C VAL A 194 19.68 -4.69 -1.95
N VAL A 195 18.98 -5.79 -1.65
CA VAL A 195 17.73 -6.16 -2.34
C VAL A 195 16.52 -5.82 -1.50
N GLU A 196 15.58 -5.12 -2.12
CA GLU A 196 14.27 -4.78 -1.56
C GLU A 196 13.14 -5.22 -2.49
N GLN A 197 11.95 -5.40 -1.91
CA GLN A 197 10.74 -5.73 -2.68
C GLN A 197 9.99 -4.45 -3.04
N VAL A 198 9.74 -4.24 -4.33
CA VAL A 198 8.88 -3.16 -4.83
C VAL A 198 7.77 -3.78 -5.67
N GLY A 199 6.54 -3.75 -5.21
CA GLY A 199 5.45 -4.49 -5.82
C GLY A 199 5.77 -5.99 -5.89
N ILE A 200 5.76 -6.56 -7.10
CA ILE A 200 6.15 -7.95 -7.35
C ILE A 200 7.60 -8.11 -7.84
N TYR A 201 8.43 -7.07 -7.75
CA TYR A 201 9.80 -7.09 -8.26
C TYR A 201 10.82 -6.99 -7.12
N ALA A 202 11.87 -7.79 -7.21
CA ALA A 202 13.09 -7.63 -6.43
C ALA A 202 13.96 -6.58 -7.12
N VAL A 203 14.28 -5.50 -6.43
CA VAL A 203 15.15 -4.42 -6.95
C VAL A 203 16.39 -4.35 -6.08
N ALA A 204 17.56 -4.41 -6.71
CA ALA A 204 18.81 -4.18 -6.02
C ALA A 204 19.15 -2.69 -6.04
N HIS A 205 19.74 -2.18 -4.98
CA HIS A 205 20.17 -0.78 -4.92
C HIS A 205 21.51 -0.65 -4.18
N THR A 206 22.22 0.41 -4.52
CA THR A 206 23.48 0.79 -3.87
C THR A 206 23.40 2.26 -3.50
N GLN A 207 23.68 2.56 -2.25
CA GLN A 207 23.68 3.93 -1.76
C GLN A 207 24.62 4.82 -2.60
N ASP A 208 24.13 6.00 -2.99
CA ASP A 208 24.83 7.03 -3.78
C ASP A 208 25.28 6.54 -5.17
N VAL A 209 24.73 5.42 -5.66
CA VAL A 209 25.00 4.87 -7.01
C VAL A 209 23.71 4.75 -7.82
N GLY A 210 22.68 4.07 -7.27
CA GLY A 210 21.41 3.92 -7.93
C GLY A 210 20.74 2.55 -7.74
N ALA A 211 19.74 2.29 -8.58
CA ALA A 211 18.91 1.09 -8.58
C ALA A 211 19.23 0.18 -9.76
N PHE A 212 19.04 -1.13 -9.56
CA PHE A 212 19.35 -2.17 -10.54
C PHE A 212 18.21 -3.21 -10.58
N GLY A 213 17.87 -3.68 -11.77
CA GLY A 213 17.05 -4.87 -11.95
C GLY A 213 17.81 -6.15 -11.67
N ILE A 214 17.08 -7.22 -11.40
CA ILE A 214 17.66 -8.55 -11.15
C ILE A 214 17.11 -9.53 -12.19
N GLY A 215 18.02 -10.15 -12.92
CA GLY A 215 17.70 -11.08 -14.00
C GLY A 215 17.57 -12.54 -13.55
N PRO A 216 17.26 -13.43 -14.52
CA PRO A 216 16.97 -14.85 -14.24
C PRO A 216 18.19 -15.67 -13.82
N GLN A 217 19.40 -15.12 -13.82
CA GLN A 217 20.62 -15.75 -13.29
C GLN A 217 21.10 -15.07 -12.00
N GLY A 218 20.27 -14.21 -11.39
CA GLY A 218 20.64 -13.43 -10.21
C GLY A 218 21.63 -12.32 -10.52
N GLU A 219 21.80 -11.97 -11.79
CA GLU A 219 22.64 -10.88 -12.29
C GLU A 219 21.88 -9.55 -12.27
N THR A 220 22.60 -8.45 -12.22
CA THR A 220 22.02 -7.13 -12.46
C THR A 220 21.74 -6.93 -13.94
N THR A 221 20.56 -6.36 -14.28
CA THR A 221 20.12 -6.17 -15.67
C THR A 221 20.12 -4.69 -16.07
N TRP A 222 19.04 -3.96 -15.76
CA TRP A 222 18.97 -2.53 -16.00
C TRP A 222 19.60 -1.74 -14.84
N PHE A 223 19.92 -0.46 -15.10
CA PHE A 223 20.48 0.45 -14.12
C PHE A 223 19.88 1.84 -14.27
N VAL A 224 19.44 2.41 -13.13
CA VAL A 224 19.00 3.80 -13.02
C VAL A 224 19.90 4.50 -12.01
N PRO A 225 20.67 5.54 -12.41
CA PRO A 225 21.54 6.27 -11.50
C PRO A 225 20.73 7.09 -10.49
N GLY A 226 21.23 7.23 -9.26
CA GLY A 226 20.58 7.98 -8.20
C GLY A 226 21.18 7.70 -6.83
N ASN A 227 20.49 8.12 -5.77
CA ASN A 227 20.97 7.91 -4.40
C ASN A 227 20.72 6.50 -3.85
N GLY A 228 20.03 5.63 -4.61
CA GLY A 228 19.73 4.27 -4.23
C GLY A 228 18.68 4.12 -3.12
N ARG A 229 17.99 5.18 -2.73
CA ARG A 229 16.87 5.10 -1.77
C ARG A 229 15.57 5.07 -2.56
N LEU A 230 14.94 3.91 -2.58
CA LEU A 230 13.72 3.69 -3.34
C LEU A 230 12.50 4.22 -2.57
N ALA A 231 11.61 4.88 -3.26
CA ALA A 231 10.28 5.20 -2.75
C ALA A 231 9.43 3.93 -2.79
N ILE A 232 9.32 3.26 -1.64
CA ILE A 232 8.58 2.01 -1.48
C ILE A 232 7.32 2.33 -0.67
N GLU A 233 6.17 2.04 -1.25
CA GLU A 233 4.93 2.09 -0.49
C GLU A 233 4.92 1.06 0.62
N SER A 234 4.14 1.35 1.67
CA SER A 234 4.08 0.63 2.94
C SER A 234 4.41 -0.87 2.86
N SER A 235 5.43 -1.25 3.59
CA SER A 235 6.06 -2.57 3.63
C SER A 235 5.23 -3.67 4.30
N THR A 236 3.91 -3.53 4.44
CA THR A 236 3.12 -4.64 4.96
C THR A 236 2.97 -5.70 3.87
N PRO A 237 3.53 -6.92 4.05
CA PRO A 237 3.43 -8.00 3.07
C PRO A 237 2.00 -8.40 2.72
N GLN A 238 1.04 -7.94 3.52
CA GLN A 238 -0.39 -8.21 3.37
C GLN A 238 -1.06 -7.31 2.33
N ARG A 239 -0.46 -6.16 2.01
CA ARG A 239 -0.91 -5.24 0.98
C ARG A 239 0.11 -5.25 -0.15
N ASN A 240 0.26 -6.39 -0.84
CA ASN A 240 1.03 -6.45 -2.08
C ASN A 240 0.30 -5.63 -3.14
N ARG A 241 0.52 -4.33 -3.11
CA ARG A 241 0.11 -3.44 -4.18
C ARG A 241 0.92 -3.81 -5.41
N SER A 242 0.28 -3.80 -6.55
CA SER A 242 0.94 -3.99 -7.85
C SER A 242 1.72 -2.71 -8.23
N GLN A 243 2.58 -2.23 -7.33
CA GLN A 243 3.45 -1.10 -7.62
C GLN A 243 4.39 -1.48 -8.78
N THR A 244 4.29 -0.74 -9.88
CA THR A 244 5.09 -0.94 -11.10
C THR A 244 6.11 0.17 -11.30
N LEU A 245 5.95 1.29 -10.58
CA LEU A 245 6.83 2.45 -10.60
C LEU A 245 7.46 2.66 -9.24
N THR A 246 8.64 3.25 -9.20
CA THR A 246 9.28 3.78 -7.99
C THR A 246 10.05 5.05 -8.34
N ALA A 247 10.57 5.73 -7.35
CA ALA A 247 11.45 6.86 -7.51
C ALA A 247 12.67 6.75 -6.60
N GLN A 248 13.72 7.45 -6.98
CA GLN A 248 14.86 7.75 -6.12
C GLN A 248 15.32 9.18 -6.38
N LEU A 249 15.92 9.81 -5.37
CA LEU A 249 16.55 11.11 -5.56
C LEU A 249 17.84 10.99 -6.39
N GLU A 250 18.25 12.07 -7.03
CA GLU A 250 19.56 12.16 -7.63
C GLU A 250 20.67 11.88 -6.60
N ALA A 251 21.84 11.45 -7.10
CA ALA A 251 22.99 11.14 -6.23
C ALA A 251 23.63 12.39 -5.60
N ASP A 252 23.41 13.58 -6.16
CA ASP A 252 23.89 14.83 -5.56
C ASP A 252 22.99 15.19 -4.35
N PRO A 253 23.52 15.18 -3.11
CA PRO A 253 22.71 15.48 -1.92
C PRO A 253 22.25 16.94 -1.83
N ARG A 254 22.65 17.80 -2.77
CA ARG A 254 22.22 19.20 -2.84
C ARG A 254 20.97 19.38 -3.70
N THR A 255 20.62 18.39 -4.50
CA THR A 255 19.42 18.36 -5.31
C THR A 255 18.41 17.42 -4.65
N TYR A 256 17.15 17.85 -4.59
CA TYR A 256 16.04 17.01 -4.14
C TYR A 256 15.22 16.51 -5.34
N VAL A 257 15.89 16.37 -6.49
CA VAL A 257 15.25 15.95 -7.74
C VAL A 257 15.01 14.44 -7.72
N SER A 258 13.77 14.06 -7.91
CA SER A 258 13.35 12.65 -8.03
C SER A 258 13.37 12.19 -9.47
N THR A 259 13.91 10.99 -9.68
CA THR A 259 13.79 10.24 -10.94
C THR A 259 12.78 9.12 -10.74
N VAL A 260 11.66 9.17 -11.46
CA VAL A 260 10.64 8.10 -11.50
C VAL A 260 11.00 7.10 -12.57
N PHE A 261 10.87 5.81 -12.29
CA PHE A 261 11.20 4.75 -13.25
C PHE A 261 10.38 3.47 -13.02
N SER A 262 10.26 2.66 -14.07
CA SER A 262 9.62 1.35 -14.05
C SER A 262 10.52 0.32 -13.36
N VAL A 263 10.00 -0.39 -12.37
CA VAL A 263 10.74 -1.47 -11.70
C VAL A 263 10.86 -2.74 -12.55
N ALA A 264 10.07 -2.84 -13.62
CA ALA A 264 10.10 -4.00 -14.51
C ALA A 264 11.31 -4.00 -15.44
N ASP A 265 11.73 -2.83 -15.94
CA ASP A 265 12.74 -2.72 -16.99
C ASP A 265 13.70 -1.52 -16.82
N GLY A 266 13.54 -0.71 -15.77
CA GLY A 266 14.36 0.46 -15.48
C GLY A 266 14.11 1.65 -16.40
N SER A 267 13.06 1.62 -17.23
CA SER A 267 12.74 2.77 -18.10
C SER A 267 12.36 3.98 -17.25
N VAL A 268 13.09 5.08 -17.46
CA VAL A 268 12.83 6.35 -16.78
C VAL A 268 11.56 6.95 -17.37
N ILE A 269 10.66 7.40 -16.48
CA ILE A 269 9.44 8.08 -16.85
C ILE A 269 9.75 9.58 -16.97
N GLU A 270 9.47 10.15 -18.14
CA GLU A 270 9.58 11.59 -18.39
C GLU A 270 8.20 12.23 -18.15
N PRO A 271 7.99 12.94 -17.01
CA PRO A 271 6.71 13.53 -16.70
C PRO A 271 6.43 14.76 -17.58
N GLU A 272 5.15 14.98 -17.91
CA GLU A 272 4.71 16.20 -18.61
C GLU A 272 4.73 17.41 -17.66
N ILE A 273 5.88 18.05 -17.55
CA ILE A 273 6.12 19.30 -16.79
C ILE A 273 6.75 20.35 -17.71
N ASP A 274 6.73 21.63 -17.31
CA ASP A 274 7.31 22.72 -18.06
C ASP A 274 8.84 22.63 -18.12
N ASP A 275 9.43 23.18 -19.17
CA ASP A 275 10.89 23.19 -19.37
C ASP A 275 11.60 23.83 -18.16
N GLY A 276 12.59 23.13 -17.63
CA GLY A 276 13.40 23.58 -16.49
C GLY A 276 12.79 23.29 -15.10
N TYR A 277 11.58 22.76 -15.04
CA TYR A 277 10.99 22.26 -13.80
C TYR A 277 11.48 20.85 -13.49
N THR A 278 11.45 20.46 -12.21
CA THR A 278 11.90 19.15 -11.73
C THR A 278 10.89 18.54 -10.78
N LEU A 279 11.00 17.24 -10.54
CA LEU A 279 10.19 16.56 -9.53
C LEU A 279 10.91 16.54 -8.18
N GLY A 280 10.20 16.93 -7.12
CA GLY A 280 10.60 16.76 -5.73
C GLY A 280 10.09 15.46 -5.12
N GLY A 281 9.38 15.54 -3.98
CA GLY A 281 8.75 14.40 -3.33
C GLY A 281 7.74 13.69 -4.22
N THR A 282 7.66 12.34 -4.12
CA THR A 282 6.74 11.52 -4.93
C THR A 282 5.94 10.57 -4.06
N ALA A 283 4.69 10.31 -4.44
CA ALA A 283 3.81 9.30 -3.83
C ALA A 283 3.15 8.47 -4.92
N PHE A 284 3.19 7.14 -4.77
CA PHE A 284 2.64 6.19 -5.73
C PHE A 284 1.28 5.67 -5.30
N TYR A 285 0.40 5.43 -6.26
CA TYR A 285 -0.92 4.84 -6.06
C TYR A 285 -1.34 4.05 -7.29
N THR A 286 -2.37 3.25 -7.17
CA THR A 286 -2.89 2.48 -8.33
C THR A 286 -3.29 3.42 -9.47
N GLY A 287 -2.64 3.25 -10.61
CA GLY A 287 -2.88 3.99 -11.86
C GLY A 287 -1.98 5.21 -12.09
N GLY A 288 -1.00 5.50 -11.19
CA GLY A 288 -0.06 6.59 -11.41
C GLY A 288 0.72 7.04 -10.18
N PHE A 289 1.13 8.29 -10.21
CA PHE A 289 1.85 8.91 -9.09
C PHE A 289 1.53 10.41 -8.99
N ALA A 290 1.70 10.95 -7.78
CA ALA A 290 1.74 12.39 -7.55
C ALA A 290 3.18 12.82 -7.26
N ALA A 291 3.54 14.03 -7.64
CA ALA A 291 4.85 14.59 -7.36
C ALA A 291 4.78 16.09 -7.04
N GLU A 292 5.64 16.54 -6.14
CA GLU A 292 5.95 17.94 -5.98
C GLU A 292 6.69 18.42 -7.23
N VAL A 293 6.26 19.55 -7.80
CA VAL A 293 6.88 20.15 -8.97
C VAL A 293 7.62 21.39 -8.51
N ASP A 294 8.93 21.39 -8.72
CA ASP A 294 9.82 22.47 -8.31
C ASP A 294 10.19 23.34 -9.50
N ASP A 295 10.20 24.68 -9.28
CA ASP A 295 10.65 25.63 -10.28
C ASP A 295 12.18 25.58 -10.46
N PRO A 296 12.75 26.27 -11.47
CA PRO A 296 14.21 26.30 -11.68
C PRO A 296 15.03 26.85 -10.51
N GLU A 297 14.38 27.54 -9.58
CA GLU A 297 14.99 28.02 -8.32
C GLU A 297 14.91 26.99 -7.18
N GLY A 298 14.29 25.82 -7.42
CA GLY A 298 14.13 24.72 -6.45
C GLY A 298 13.04 24.97 -5.41
N ARG A 299 12.02 25.76 -5.75
CA ARG A 299 10.86 25.99 -4.88
C ARG A 299 9.69 25.13 -5.36
N SER A 300 9.07 24.38 -4.47
CA SER A 300 7.85 23.67 -4.78
C SER A 300 6.73 24.68 -5.10
N VAL A 301 6.18 24.57 -6.31
CA VAL A 301 5.15 25.48 -6.83
C VAL A 301 3.77 24.82 -6.91
N GLU A 302 3.73 23.52 -7.07
CA GLU A 302 2.49 22.76 -7.10
C GLU A 302 2.75 21.28 -6.81
N ILE A 303 1.69 20.54 -6.53
CA ILE A 303 1.68 19.08 -6.60
C ILE A 303 0.88 18.69 -7.84
N ALA A 304 1.51 17.96 -8.75
CA ALA A 304 0.92 17.47 -9.97
C ALA A 304 0.64 15.96 -9.90
N PHE A 305 -0.33 15.52 -10.67
CA PHE A 305 -0.75 14.11 -10.76
C PHE A 305 -0.46 13.58 -12.14
N PHE A 306 0.07 12.35 -12.20
CA PHE A 306 0.52 11.73 -13.44
C PHE A 306 -0.03 10.30 -13.53
N ASP A 307 -0.30 9.84 -14.76
CA ASP A 307 -0.53 8.42 -15.01
C ASP A 307 0.81 7.64 -15.01
N GLU A 308 0.74 6.31 -15.18
CA GLU A 308 1.93 5.45 -15.19
C GLU A 308 2.91 5.77 -16.36
N ALA A 309 2.47 6.49 -17.39
CA ALA A 309 3.31 6.92 -18.49
C ALA A 309 3.89 8.34 -18.31
N GLY A 310 3.67 8.99 -17.17
CA GLY A 310 4.14 10.34 -16.89
C GLY A 310 3.28 11.44 -17.53
N ARG A 311 2.15 11.11 -18.13
CA ARG A 311 1.24 12.13 -18.68
C ARG A 311 0.47 12.79 -17.55
N ARG A 312 0.43 14.10 -17.57
CA ARG A 312 -0.28 14.87 -16.57
C ARG A 312 -1.79 14.59 -16.64
N VAL A 313 -2.39 14.26 -15.50
CA VAL A 313 -3.83 14.00 -15.37
C VAL A 313 -4.49 15.02 -14.45
N GLY A 314 -5.65 15.53 -14.86
CA GLY A 314 -6.59 16.28 -14.04
C GLY A 314 -6.08 17.55 -13.40
N GLY A 315 -6.33 17.68 -12.10
CA GLY A 315 -6.09 18.87 -11.30
C GLY A 315 -4.65 19.04 -10.80
N HIS A 316 -4.48 19.99 -9.89
CA HIS A 316 -3.24 20.21 -9.15
C HIS A 316 -3.62 20.67 -7.73
N ALA A 317 -2.70 20.49 -6.78
CA ALA A 317 -2.77 21.15 -5.48
C ALA A 317 -1.78 22.33 -5.47
N GLU A 318 -2.21 23.48 -4.94
CA GLU A 318 -1.43 24.74 -5.02
C GLU A 318 -0.11 24.66 -4.23
N SER A 319 -0.09 23.97 -3.10
CA SER A 319 1.11 23.73 -2.28
C SER A 319 0.80 22.73 -1.18
N GLY A 320 1.82 22.06 -0.65
CA GLY A 320 1.71 21.12 0.44
C GLY A 320 2.85 20.11 0.38
N VAL A 321 2.80 19.12 1.26
CA VAL A 321 3.73 18.00 1.30
C VAL A 321 2.96 16.72 0.99
N LEU A 322 3.48 15.94 0.06
CA LEU A 322 2.92 14.62 -0.19
C LEU A 322 3.13 13.74 1.03
N SER A 323 2.04 13.16 1.52
CA SER A 323 2.08 12.23 2.63
C SER A 323 2.16 10.81 2.10
N ASP A 324 3.12 10.03 2.60
CA ASP A 324 3.13 8.57 2.43
C ASP A 324 1.94 8.00 3.19
N GLY A 325 0.78 7.99 2.54
CA GLY A 325 -0.50 7.63 3.17
C GLY A 325 -0.70 6.13 3.28
N ASP A 326 -1.39 5.72 4.34
CA ASP A 326 -1.91 4.35 4.49
C ASP A 326 -3.07 4.04 3.51
N VAL A 327 -3.43 5.00 2.66
CA VAL A 327 -4.48 4.90 1.65
C VAL A 327 -3.88 4.87 0.24
N ASP A 328 -4.45 4.04 -0.64
CA ASP A 328 -4.03 3.96 -2.06
C ASP A 328 -4.61 5.13 -2.88
N LEU A 329 -4.33 6.33 -2.41
CA LEU A 329 -4.75 7.61 -2.99
C LEU A 329 -3.72 8.69 -2.65
N PRO A 330 -3.53 9.69 -3.50
CA PRO A 330 -2.67 10.81 -3.17
C PRO A 330 -3.25 11.62 -2.00
N VAL A 331 -2.41 11.83 -0.99
CA VAL A 331 -2.74 12.67 0.17
C VAL A 331 -1.76 13.82 0.26
N VAL A 332 -2.27 15.03 0.31
CA VAL A 332 -1.47 16.25 0.45
C VAL A 332 -1.76 16.89 1.80
N SER A 333 -0.70 17.13 2.57
CA SER A 333 -0.77 17.89 3.82
C SER A 333 -0.44 19.34 3.57
N SER A 334 -1.30 20.26 3.97
CA SER A 334 -1.04 21.70 3.85
C SER A 334 -0.38 22.26 5.11
N GLU A 335 0.65 23.07 4.93
CA GLU A 335 1.21 23.89 6.03
C GLU A 335 0.55 25.29 6.03
N PRO A 336 0.30 25.92 7.18
CA PRO A 336 0.62 25.55 8.56
C PRO A 336 -0.49 24.79 9.29
N ASP A 337 -1.63 24.51 8.65
CA ASP A 337 -2.85 24.05 9.32
C ASP A 337 -2.90 22.52 9.53
N ASP A 338 -1.90 21.79 9.04
CA ASP A 338 -1.81 20.32 9.05
C ASP A 338 -3.07 19.65 8.46
N GLU A 339 -3.71 20.35 7.51
CA GLU A 339 -4.90 19.90 6.83
C GLU A 339 -4.54 18.89 5.75
N LYS A 340 -5.14 17.70 5.80
CA LYS A 340 -4.95 16.64 4.80
C LYS A 340 -6.04 16.70 3.75
N ILE A 341 -5.62 16.72 2.50
CA ILE A 341 -6.52 16.68 1.34
C ILE A 341 -6.28 15.37 0.62
N VAL A 342 -7.33 14.57 0.46
CA VAL A 342 -7.31 13.32 -0.30
C VAL A 342 -7.79 13.60 -1.71
N PHE A 343 -7.01 13.18 -2.70
CA PHE A 343 -7.33 13.32 -4.12
C PHE A 343 -7.65 11.96 -4.74
N SER A 344 -8.38 11.98 -5.85
CA SER A 344 -8.48 10.82 -6.74
C SER A 344 -7.19 10.64 -7.54
N ALA A 345 -7.02 9.49 -8.19
CA ALA A 345 -5.92 9.27 -9.13
C ALA A 345 -5.88 10.29 -10.28
N ASN A 346 -6.99 10.97 -10.56
CA ASN A 346 -7.08 12.03 -11.56
C ASN A 346 -6.83 13.44 -11.00
N GLY A 347 -6.39 13.56 -9.74
CA GLY A 347 -6.15 14.85 -9.11
C GLY A 347 -7.40 15.64 -8.70
N ASP A 348 -8.56 15.01 -8.69
CA ASP A 348 -9.79 15.66 -8.19
C ASP A 348 -9.84 15.54 -6.66
N LYS A 349 -10.11 16.65 -5.96
CA LYS A 349 -10.30 16.65 -4.51
C LYS A 349 -11.51 15.79 -4.12
N LEU A 350 -11.27 14.79 -3.28
CA LEU A 350 -12.31 13.89 -2.75
C LEU A 350 -12.71 14.24 -1.32
N PHE A 351 -11.73 14.52 -0.46
CA PHE A 351 -11.98 14.73 0.97
C PHE A 351 -10.95 15.68 1.56
N GLU A 352 -11.28 16.26 2.73
CA GLU A 352 -10.44 17.20 3.47
C GLU A 352 -10.66 16.99 4.97
N THR A 353 -9.59 16.94 5.74
CA THR A 353 -9.62 16.76 7.20
C THR A 353 -8.42 17.42 7.86
N ARG A 354 -8.59 17.83 9.13
CA ARG A 354 -7.50 18.35 9.99
C ARG A 354 -6.94 17.30 10.95
N TYR A 355 -7.32 16.05 10.77
CA TYR A 355 -6.98 14.98 11.70
C TYR A 355 -6.01 13.97 11.08
N GLY A 356 -5.34 13.25 11.93
CA GLY A 356 -4.24 12.33 11.88
C GLY A 356 -4.19 11.28 10.76
N ALA A 357 -3.96 10.02 11.13
CA ALA A 357 -3.82 8.92 10.17
C ALA A 357 -5.13 8.64 9.43
N LEU A 358 -5.00 8.20 8.20
CA LEU A 358 -6.11 7.83 7.32
C LEU A 358 -6.05 6.34 7.02
N ALA A 359 -7.21 5.70 6.89
CA ALA A 359 -7.31 4.35 6.34
C ALA A 359 -8.55 4.25 5.44
N LEU A 360 -8.50 3.43 4.41
CA LEU A 360 -9.58 3.25 3.46
C LEU A 360 -10.11 1.82 3.54
N VAL A 361 -11.42 1.70 3.65
CA VAL A 361 -12.15 0.43 3.63
C VAL A 361 -13.27 0.55 2.61
N ASP A 362 -13.11 -0.06 1.45
CA ASP A 362 -14.03 0.12 0.32
C ASP A 362 -14.29 1.61 0.06
N THR A 363 -15.53 2.06 0.19
CA THR A 363 -15.94 3.45 0.01
C THR A 363 -15.93 4.28 1.30
N THR A 364 -15.44 3.74 2.41
CA THR A 364 -15.41 4.41 3.70
C THR A 364 -13.99 4.86 4.04
N LEU A 365 -13.79 6.17 4.13
CA LEU A 365 -12.56 6.75 4.68
C LEU A 365 -12.66 6.77 6.20
N MET A 366 -11.67 6.21 6.85
CA MET A 366 -11.48 6.22 8.28
C MET A 366 -10.46 7.32 8.63
N VAL A 367 -10.84 8.24 9.50
CA VAL A 367 -10.00 9.34 9.96
C VAL A 367 -9.73 9.16 11.45
N ASN A 368 -8.48 9.03 11.84
CA ASN A 368 -8.10 8.93 13.23
C ASN A 368 -8.29 10.28 13.93
N MET A 369 -9.16 10.33 14.94
CA MET A 369 -9.53 11.53 15.68
C MET A 369 -8.68 11.75 16.94
N THR A 370 -7.81 10.80 17.27
CA THR A 370 -7.03 10.84 18.52
C THR A 370 -5.61 11.32 18.25
N ASP A 371 -5.08 12.04 19.23
CA ASP A 371 -3.66 12.28 19.35
C ASP A 371 -2.96 11.01 19.91
N SER A 372 -1.67 10.89 19.73
CA SER A 372 -0.84 9.68 19.85
C SER A 372 -0.82 8.99 21.22
N GLN A 373 -1.64 9.36 22.20
CA GLN A 373 -1.63 8.81 23.57
C GLN A 373 -2.92 8.10 23.99
N SER A 374 -3.95 8.13 23.17
CA SER A 374 -5.25 7.53 23.45
C SER A 374 -5.50 6.30 22.57
N PHE A 375 -6.44 5.44 22.96
CA PHE A 375 -6.92 4.39 22.05
C PHE A 375 -7.45 5.04 20.77
N PRO A 376 -7.11 4.52 19.60
CA PRO A 376 -7.49 5.14 18.34
C PRO A 376 -9.02 5.16 18.18
N GLU A 377 -9.58 6.34 17.97
CA GLU A 377 -10.97 6.55 17.63
C GLU A 377 -11.06 7.00 16.16
N TRP A 378 -11.75 6.24 15.35
CA TRP A 378 -11.84 6.45 13.92
C TRP A 378 -13.23 6.97 13.53
N GLN A 379 -13.30 8.20 13.05
CA GLN A 379 -14.48 8.76 12.41
C GLN A 379 -14.60 8.22 10.99
N GLN A 380 -15.75 7.70 10.65
CA GLN A 380 -16.05 7.21 9.31
C GLN A 380 -16.61 8.31 8.43
N TYR A 381 -16.25 8.30 7.14
CA TYR A 381 -16.83 9.16 6.11
C TYR A 381 -17.07 8.35 4.84
N ASN A 382 -18.27 8.43 4.30
CA ASN A 382 -18.57 7.85 3.00
C ASN A 382 -17.93 8.72 1.90
N MET A 383 -17.00 8.16 1.14
CA MET A 383 -16.27 8.89 0.11
C MET A 383 -17.14 9.27 -1.11
N ARG A 384 -18.31 8.63 -1.32
CA ARG A 384 -19.20 8.94 -2.44
C ARG A 384 -20.03 10.19 -2.22
N ASP A 385 -20.44 10.49 -1.00
CA ASP A 385 -21.29 11.63 -0.67
C ASP A 385 -20.75 12.54 0.43
N GLY A 386 -19.68 12.11 1.12
CA GLY A 386 -19.03 12.85 2.21
C GLY A 386 -19.80 12.81 3.53
N THR A 387 -20.81 11.94 3.66
CA THR A 387 -21.56 11.82 4.91
C THR A 387 -20.72 11.18 6.01
N ALA A 388 -20.80 11.75 7.22
CA ALA A 388 -20.16 11.18 8.39
C ALA A 388 -20.95 9.97 8.91
N GLY A 389 -20.24 8.88 9.19
CA GLY A 389 -20.75 7.69 9.85
C GLY A 389 -20.44 7.69 11.36
N PRO A 390 -20.49 6.54 12.02
CA PRO A 390 -20.16 6.42 13.44
C PRO A 390 -18.66 6.65 13.72
N VAL A 391 -18.35 6.90 14.99
CA VAL A 391 -16.97 6.85 15.53
C VAL A 391 -16.76 5.49 16.16
N CYS A 392 -15.69 4.81 15.77
CA CYS A 392 -15.38 3.45 16.25
C CYS A 392 -13.94 3.33 16.76
N ASP A 393 -13.73 2.44 17.73
CA ASP A 393 -12.42 2.09 18.30
C ASP A 393 -11.75 0.95 17.52
N PHE A 394 -11.58 1.09 16.20
CA PHE A 394 -11.00 0.05 15.35
C PHE A 394 -9.47 0.02 15.45
N PRO A 395 -8.84 -1.16 15.58
CA PRO A 395 -7.39 -1.31 15.53
C PRO A 395 -6.90 -1.35 14.07
N MET A 396 -6.95 -0.22 13.36
CA MET A 396 -6.67 -0.17 11.91
C MET A 396 -5.24 -0.62 11.55
N ASP A 397 -4.27 -0.51 12.46
CA ASP A 397 -2.91 -1.03 12.26
C ASP A 397 -2.88 -2.57 12.12
N ASP A 398 -3.88 -3.24 12.69
CA ASP A 398 -4.04 -4.70 12.67
C ASP A 398 -5.08 -5.17 11.64
N TYR A 399 -5.54 -4.28 10.74
CA TYR A 399 -6.55 -4.57 9.74
C TYR A 399 -6.05 -5.54 8.67
N LEU A 400 -6.82 -6.61 8.43
CA LEU A 400 -6.53 -7.62 7.41
C LEU A 400 -7.35 -7.44 6.14
N GLY A 401 -8.66 -7.21 6.29
CA GLY A 401 -9.54 -7.11 5.15
C GLY A 401 -11.02 -7.04 5.54
N HIS A 402 -11.87 -6.90 4.53
CA HIS A 402 -13.31 -6.76 4.71
C HIS A 402 -14.13 -7.55 3.69
N HIS A 403 -15.38 -7.81 4.06
CA HIS A 403 -16.43 -8.24 3.16
C HIS A 403 -17.71 -7.49 3.53
N GLU A 404 -18.20 -6.66 2.60
CA GLU A 404 -19.29 -5.72 2.90
C GLU A 404 -18.99 -4.90 4.16
N SER A 405 -19.86 -4.93 5.17
CA SER A 405 -19.67 -4.22 6.44
C SER A 405 -18.85 -4.98 7.49
N THR A 406 -18.34 -6.15 7.19
CA THR A 406 -17.56 -6.95 8.14
C THR A 406 -16.07 -6.69 7.97
N LEU A 407 -15.42 -6.17 8.99
CA LEU A 407 -13.98 -5.95 9.07
C LEU A 407 -13.31 -7.06 9.88
N VAL A 408 -12.16 -7.55 9.43
CA VAL A 408 -11.35 -8.55 10.13
C VAL A 408 -10.00 -7.94 10.52
N PHE A 409 -9.59 -8.16 11.77
CA PHE A 409 -8.35 -7.67 12.34
C PHE A 409 -7.56 -8.80 12.98
N GLN A 410 -6.22 -8.76 12.83
CA GLN A 410 -5.31 -9.67 13.52
C GLN A 410 -4.51 -8.89 14.55
N PHE A 411 -4.68 -9.18 15.82
CA PHE A 411 -3.88 -8.56 16.87
C PHE A 411 -2.45 -9.11 16.87
N SER A 412 -1.50 -8.18 16.90
CA SER A 412 -0.09 -8.53 17.05
C SER A 412 0.17 -9.23 18.37
N GLN A 413 1.22 -10.03 18.44
CA GLN A 413 1.47 -10.98 19.54
C GLN A 413 1.72 -10.38 20.93
N VAL A 414 1.81 -9.07 21.07
CA VAL A 414 2.33 -8.44 22.29
C VAL A 414 1.25 -8.06 23.31
N SER A 415 0.01 -7.87 22.91
CA SER A 415 -1.03 -7.41 23.84
C SER A 415 -2.38 -8.09 23.63
N GLY A 416 -2.81 -8.88 24.61
CA GLY A 416 -4.18 -9.37 24.73
C GLY A 416 -4.38 -10.87 24.49
N ASP A 417 -5.58 -11.33 24.90
CA ASP A 417 -6.01 -12.73 24.81
C ASP A 417 -6.72 -13.05 23.47
N VAL A 418 -6.78 -12.07 22.54
CA VAL A 418 -7.47 -12.20 21.26
C VAL A 418 -6.45 -12.25 20.14
N PHE A 419 -6.61 -13.22 19.23
CA PHE A 419 -5.79 -13.39 18.05
C PHE A 419 -6.43 -12.77 16.81
N LEU A 420 -7.70 -13.07 16.58
CA LEU A 420 -8.45 -12.59 15.42
C LEU A 420 -9.82 -12.07 15.88
N VAL A 421 -10.28 -10.97 15.28
CA VAL A 421 -11.60 -10.40 15.62
C VAL A 421 -12.28 -9.91 14.36
N ALA A 422 -13.60 -10.06 14.29
CA ALA A 422 -14.41 -9.33 13.33
C ALA A 422 -15.30 -8.31 14.01
N ARG A 423 -15.46 -7.17 13.34
CA ARG A 423 -16.33 -6.07 13.74
C ARG A 423 -17.22 -5.63 12.60
N ASP A 424 -18.39 -5.14 12.92
CA ASP A 424 -19.29 -4.53 11.94
C ASP A 424 -18.94 -3.05 11.76
N LEU A 425 -18.71 -2.65 10.51
CA LEU A 425 -18.33 -1.29 10.14
C LEU A 425 -19.39 -0.26 10.58
N ASN A 426 -20.68 -0.60 10.43
CA ASN A 426 -21.77 0.34 10.65
C ASN A 426 -22.15 0.50 12.13
N SER A 427 -22.09 -0.59 12.91
CA SER A 427 -22.47 -0.57 14.33
C SER A 427 -21.28 -0.50 15.28
N CYS A 428 -20.04 -0.66 14.79
CA CYS A 428 -18.80 -0.82 15.56
C CYS A 428 -18.77 -2.07 16.47
N GLU A 429 -19.81 -2.89 16.45
CA GLU A 429 -19.94 -4.04 17.33
C GLU A 429 -18.98 -5.16 16.95
N ARG A 430 -18.49 -5.87 17.96
CA ARG A 430 -17.72 -7.09 17.77
C ARG A 430 -18.65 -8.23 17.40
N LEU A 431 -18.48 -8.80 16.20
CA LEU A 431 -19.26 -9.93 15.70
C LEU A 431 -18.78 -11.25 16.35
N TRP A 432 -17.48 -11.48 16.30
CA TRP A 432 -16.85 -12.65 16.91
C TRP A 432 -15.39 -12.37 17.26
N SER A 433 -14.79 -13.26 18.03
CA SER A 433 -13.35 -13.28 18.28
C SER A 433 -12.81 -14.71 18.39
N ILE A 434 -11.56 -14.89 17.98
CA ILE A 434 -10.78 -16.11 18.18
C ILE A 434 -9.74 -15.78 19.24
N PRO A 435 -9.74 -16.52 20.38
CA PRO A 435 -8.74 -16.31 21.43
C PRO A 435 -7.36 -16.72 20.95
N LYS A 436 -6.34 -16.10 21.50
CA LYS A 436 -4.96 -16.50 21.30
C LYS A 436 -4.68 -17.76 22.10
N GLU A 437 -4.13 -18.76 21.44
CA GLU A 437 -3.62 -19.94 22.13
C GLU A 437 -2.29 -19.62 22.82
N ALA A 438 -2.14 -20.04 24.07
CA ALA A 438 -0.94 -19.80 24.83
C ALA A 438 0.29 -20.40 24.13
N LYS A 439 1.30 -19.58 23.86
CA LYS A 439 2.54 -19.95 23.14
C LYS A 439 2.39 -20.26 21.65
N SER A 440 1.27 -19.93 21.01
CA SER A 440 1.13 -20.11 19.57
C SER A 440 1.75 -18.92 18.82
N LEU A 441 2.46 -19.21 17.73
CA LEU A 441 3.02 -18.22 16.81
C LEU A 441 2.15 -18.15 15.56
N GLU A 442 0.86 -17.98 15.77
CA GLU A 442 -0.11 -17.93 14.70
C GLU A 442 0.01 -16.61 13.94
N ARG A 443 -0.16 -16.70 12.63
CA ARG A 443 -0.26 -15.55 11.73
C ARG A 443 -1.35 -15.80 10.70
N VAL A 444 -1.97 -14.73 10.26
CA VAL A 444 -2.97 -14.76 9.18
C VAL A 444 -2.56 -13.78 8.10
N TRP A 445 -2.73 -14.18 6.86
CA TRP A 445 -2.56 -13.34 5.67
C TRP A 445 -3.84 -13.34 4.86
N LEU A 446 -4.15 -12.20 4.29
CA LEU A 446 -5.14 -12.11 3.23
C LEU A 446 -4.45 -12.28 1.89
N ILE A 447 -4.80 -13.32 1.16
CA ILE A 447 -4.19 -13.67 -0.13
C ILE A 447 -5.32 -13.97 -1.12
N ASP A 448 -5.44 -13.19 -2.17
CA ASP A 448 -6.48 -13.33 -3.20
C ASP A 448 -7.90 -13.52 -2.59
N GLY A 449 -8.21 -12.69 -1.59
CA GLY A 449 -9.50 -12.74 -0.89
C GLY A 449 -9.65 -13.89 0.11
N THR A 450 -8.66 -14.76 0.28
CA THR A 450 -8.68 -15.89 1.20
C THR A 450 -7.84 -15.57 2.44
N LEU A 451 -8.38 -15.79 3.64
CA LEU A 451 -7.61 -15.76 4.87
C LEU A 451 -6.85 -17.09 5.03
N VAL A 452 -5.54 -17.02 5.07
CA VAL A 452 -4.64 -18.16 5.27
C VAL A 452 -3.97 -18.04 6.63
N GLN A 453 -4.19 -18.99 7.51
CA GLN A 453 -3.66 -19.03 8.87
C GLN A 453 -2.53 -20.05 8.99
N LEU A 454 -1.42 -19.64 9.57
CA LEU A 454 -0.36 -20.53 10.02
C LEU A 454 -0.68 -20.99 11.44
N LYS A 455 -0.67 -22.31 11.66
CA LYS A 455 -1.00 -22.94 12.95
C LYS A 455 0.13 -23.78 13.51
N ASP A 456 0.01 -24.13 14.79
CA ASP A 456 0.81 -25.11 15.49
C ASP A 456 2.33 -24.90 15.28
N ARG A 457 2.79 -23.65 15.41
CA ARG A 457 4.19 -23.26 15.23
C ARG A 457 4.76 -23.66 13.86
N GLY A 458 3.94 -23.54 12.82
CA GLY A 458 4.34 -23.84 11.46
C GLY A 458 4.07 -25.28 11.02
N ALA A 459 3.34 -26.08 11.80
CA ALA A 459 3.01 -27.44 11.39
C ALA A 459 2.06 -27.48 10.19
N GLU A 460 1.15 -26.51 10.06
CA GLU A 460 0.21 -26.44 8.96
C GLU A 460 -0.19 -25.03 8.58
N LEU A 461 -0.61 -24.87 7.31
CA LEU A 461 -1.42 -23.76 6.84
C LEU A 461 -2.86 -24.21 6.66
N ILE A 462 -3.81 -23.37 7.03
CA ILE A 462 -5.22 -23.61 6.81
C ILE A 462 -5.87 -22.39 6.16
N SER A 463 -6.89 -22.59 5.33
CA SER A 463 -7.77 -21.48 4.98
C SER A 463 -8.83 -21.28 6.06
N LEU A 464 -9.27 -20.04 6.22
CA LEU A 464 -10.43 -19.69 7.02
C LEU A 464 -11.58 -19.36 6.07
N VAL A 465 -12.69 -20.09 6.20
CA VAL A 465 -13.85 -19.96 5.32
C VAL A 465 -15.12 -19.69 6.12
N ALA A 466 -16.14 -19.14 5.47
CA ALA A 466 -17.44 -18.98 6.09
C ALA A 466 -18.03 -20.36 6.49
N PRO A 467 -18.72 -20.47 7.63
CA PRO A 467 -19.45 -21.69 7.96
C PRO A 467 -20.56 -21.94 6.93
N LYS A 468 -20.87 -23.23 6.71
CA LYS A 468 -21.90 -23.66 5.74
C LYS A 468 -23.30 -23.52 6.30
#